data_2cbb3b5263dd8b8aa245b60bc23e5523
#
_entry.id   2cbb3b5263dd8b8aa245b60bc23e5523
#
_cell.length_a   1.000
_cell.length_b   1.000
_cell.length_c   1.000
_cell.angle_alpha   90.00
_cell.angle_beta   90.00
_cell.angle_gamma   90.00
#
_symmetry.space_group_name_H-M   'P 1'
#
loop_
_entity.id
_entity.type
_entity.pdbx_description
1 polymer ?
#
loop_
_entity_poly.entity_id
_entity_poly.type
_entity_poly.pdbx_seq_one_letter_code
_entity_poly.pdbx_strand_id
1 'polypeptide(L)'
;YIYQLKIAVELFSRAVPFRLQIIGSGPLEKFLVKETNRLGIADHVLFVGSKSQKETRKVFLESDIFLFTGVVAKNGDRDGIPNVIPEAMSTGCLILASCNAGASEAFIEDVSGFSLNPKDTKNWTSLLEEFWEEPGSFQLMRKRAIEHSKQAFDVKSTAHSFCSVIEQNINL
;
A
#
# COMPACT_ATOMS: atom_id res chain seq x y z
N TYR A 1 5.21 -9.94 0.77
CA TYR A 1 5.61 -9.93 -0.67
C TYR A 1 5.10 -11.15 -1.45
N ILE A 2 4.99 -12.35 -0.86
CA ILE A 2 4.50 -13.56 -1.58
C ILE A 2 3.10 -13.34 -2.18
N TYR A 3 2.20 -12.66 -1.49
CA TYR A 3 0.88 -12.34 -2.02
C TYR A 3 0.93 -11.35 -3.18
N GLN A 4 1.84 -10.38 -3.16
CA GLN A 4 2.07 -9.47 -4.29
C GLN A 4 2.53 -10.24 -5.53
N LEU A 5 3.43 -11.23 -5.38
CA LEU A 5 3.83 -12.08 -6.50
C LEU A 5 2.68 -12.94 -7.04
N LYS A 6 1.81 -13.45 -6.17
CA LYS A 6 0.60 -14.19 -6.60
C LYS A 6 -0.36 -13.32 -7.39
N ILE A 7 -0.60 -12.08 -6.92
CA ILE A 7 -1.40 -11.09 -7.65
C ILE A 7 -0.76 -10.78 -9.01
N ALA A 8 0.56 -10.58 -9.06
CA ALA A 8 1.28 -10.33 -10.29
C ALA A 8 1.16 -11.49 -11.31
N VAL A 9 1.21 -12.75 -10.85
CA VAL A 9 0.98 -13.93 -11.71
C VAL A 9 -0.43 -13.93 -12.28
N GLU A 10 -1.44 -13.63 -11.48
CA GLU A 10 -2.82 -13.55 -11.96
C GLU A 10 -3.01 -12.43 -12.98
N LEU A 11 -2.45 -11.24 -12.74
CA LEU A 11 -2.47 -10.14 -13.73
C LEU A 11 -1.81 -10.55 -15.03
N PHE A 12 -0.63 -11.19 -14.94
CA PHE A 12 0.08 -11.69 -16.11
C PHE A 12 -0.75 -12.72 -16.90
N SER A 13 -1.39 -13.64 -16.20
CA SER A 13 -2.23 -14.67 -16.83
C SER A 13 -3.48 -14.10 -17.52
N ARG A 14 -3.96 -12.94 -17.07
CA ARG A 14 -5.09 -12.21 -17.69
C ARG A 14 -4.66 -11.19 -18.74
N ALA A 15 -3.36 -11.13 -19.05
CA ALA A 15 -2.77 -10.15 -19.98
C ALA A 15 -3.05 -8.68 -19.58
N VAL A 16 -3.26 -8.39 -18.30
CA VAL A 16 -3.35 -7.03 -17.77
C VAL A 16 -1.93 -6.46 -17.69
N PRO A 17 -1.62 -5.33 -18.35
CA PRO A 17 -0.30 -4.73 -18.28
C PRO A 17 -0.01 -4.17 -16.90
N PHE A 18 1.16 -4.48 -16.35
CA PHE A 18 1.59 -3.93 -15.07
C PHE A 18 3.11 -3.87 -14.96
N ARG A 19 3.58 -3.04 -14.02
CA ARG A 19 4.95 -3.03 -13.53
C ARG A 19 4.90 -2.97 -12.00
N LEU A 20 5.35 -4.03 -11.34
CA LEU A 20 5.42 -4.10 -9.88
C LEU A 20 6.80 -3.68 -9.39
N GLN A 21 6.89 -2.62 -8.59
CA GLN A 21 8.12 -2.19 -7.93
C GLN A 21 8.07 -2.60 -6.45
N ILE A 22 9.08 -3.34 -6.00
CA ILE A 22 9.24 -3.77 -4.62
C ILE A 22 10.36 -2.94 -3.99
N ILE A 23 9.99 -2.07 -3.04
CA ILE A 23 10.93 -1.22 -2.30
C ILE A 23 11.29 -1.91 -0.97
N GLY A 24 12.55 -1.88 -0.65
CA GLY A 24 13.10 -2.48 0.56
C GLY A 24 14.14 -3.54 0.25
N SER A 25 14.81 -3.98 1.29
CA SER A 25 15.76 -5.09 1.25
C SER A 25 15.52 -6.01 2.44
N GLY A 26 15.94 -7.26 2.34
CA GLY A 26 15.77 -8.20 3.44
C GLY A 26 16.16 -9.63 3.08
N PRO A 27 16.14 -10.53 4.04
CA PRO A 27 16.63 -11.90 3.87
C PRO A 27 15.83 -12.70 2.81
N LEU A 28 14.61 -12.28 2.50
CA LEU A 28 13.76 -12.94 1.50
C LEU A 28 14.01 -12.46 0.06
N GLU A 29 14.80 -11.42 -0.17
CA GLU A 29 15.00 -10.84 -1.49
C GLU A 29 15.46 -11.85 -2.53
N LYS A 30 16.53 -12.60 -2.23
CA LYS A 30 17.06 -13.65 -3.13
C LYS A 30 16.03 -14.73 -3.45
N PHE A 31 15.22 -15.10 -2.47
CA PHE A 31 14.13 -16.04 -2.66
C PHE A 31 13.06 -15.47 -3.58
N LEU A 32 12.64 -14.22 -3.35
CA LEU A 32 11.60 -13.55 -4.17
C LEU A 32 12.06 -13.37 -5.62
N VAL A 33 13.33 -12.97 -5.85
CA VAL A 33 13.91 -12.89 -7.19
C VAL A 33 13.90 -14.25 -7.89
N LYS A 34 14.27 -15.33 -7.18
CA LYS A 34 14.19 -16.68 -7.76
C LYS A 34 12.76 -17.08 -8.10
N GLU A 35 11.80 -16.73 -7.25
CA GLU A 35 10.39 -17.01 -7.48
C GLU A 35 9.82 -16.23 -8.67
N THR A 36 10.18 -14.97 -8.89
CA THR A 36 9.73 -14.21 -10.08
C THR A 36 10.20 -14.87 -11.38
N ASN A 37 11.45 -15.36 -11.41
CA ASN A 37 11.96 -16.11 -12.56
C ASN A 37 11.19 -17.43 -12.76
N ARG A 38 10.98 -18.20 -11.69
CA ARG A 38 10.25 -19.47 -11.74
C ARG A 38 8.81 -19.31 -12.23
N LEU A 39 8.18 -18.17 -11.87
CA LEU A 39 6.80 -17.84 -12.22
C LEU A 39 6.68 -17.15 -13.60
N GLY A 40 7.78 -16.86 -14.29
CA GLY A 40 7.79 -16.23 -15.60
C GLY A 40 7.36 -14.76 -15.61
N ILE A 41 7.47 -14.07 -14.46
CA ILE A 41 7.07 -12.66 -14.31
C ILE A 41 8.24 -11.71 -14.01
N ALA A 42 9.48 -12.18 -14.20
CA ALA A 42 10.68 -11.41 -13.85
C ALA A 42 10.76 -10.05 -14.56
N ASP A 43 10.33 -9.97 -15.82
CA ASP A 43 10.34 -8.74 -16.62
C ASP A 43 9.30 -7.71 -16.15
N HIS A 44 8.32 -8.13 -15.34
CA HIS A 44 7.27 -7.28 -14.78
C HIS A 44 7.53 -6.84 -13.33
N VAL A 45 8.53 -7.42 -12.65
CA VAL A 45 8.81 -7.18 -11.23
C VAL A 45 10.21 -6.60 -11.04
N LEU A 46 10.28 -5.41 -10.50
CA LEU A 46 11.53 -4.71 -10.22
C LEU A 46 11.80 -4.62 -8.72
N PHE A 47 12.89 -5.20 -8.26
CA PHE A 47 13.40 -5.03 -6.90
C PHE A 47 14.32 -3.79 -6.87
N VAL A 48 13.84 -2.70 -6.24
CA VAL A 48 14.55 -1.41 -6.25
C VAL A 48 15.45 -1.19 -5.03
N GLY A 49 15.51 -2.18 -4.13
CA GLY A 49 16.29 -2.12 -2.90
C GLY A 49 15.77 -1.09 -1.89
N SER A 50 16.56 -0.85 -0.85
CA SER A 50 16.24 0.18 0.16
C SER A 50 16.34 1.57 -0.43
N LYS A 51 15.40 2.44 -0.11
CA LYS A 51 15.31 3.82 -0.57
C LYS A 51 15.20 4.77 0.61
N SER A 52 15.77 5.96 0.47
CA SER A 52 15.47 7.07 1.37
C SER A 52 14.01 7.50 1.22
N GLN A 53 13.46 8.20 2.22
CA GLN A 53 12.10 8.73 2.17
C GLN A 53 11.85 9.60 0.91
N LYS A 54 12.84 10.42 0.54
CA LYS A 54 12.77 11.26 -0.67
C LYS A 54 12.70 10.43 -1.95
N GLU A 55 13.45 9.34 -2.05
CA GLU A 55 13.42 8.43 -3.21
C GLU A 55 12.14 7.61 -3.23
N THR A 56 11.68 7.09 -2.08
CA THR A 56 10.41 6.39 -1.96
C THR A 56 9.24 7.27 -2.41
N ARG A 57 9.23 8.56 -1.98
CA ARG A 57 8.24 9.52 -2.46
C ARG A 57 8.25 9.70 -3.98
N LYS A 58 9.43 9.69 -4.62
CA LYS A 58 9.49 9.76 -6.09
C LYS A 58 8.85 8.54 -6.74
N VAL A 59 9.13 7.34 -6.21
CA VAL A 59 8.50 6.12 -6.72
C VAL A 59 6.98 6.19 -6.58
N PHE A 60 6.46 6.68 -5.44
CA PHE A 60 5.02 6.85 -5.27
C PHE A 60 4.40 7.86 -6.24
N LEU A 61 5.08 8.98 -6.52
CA LEU A 61 4.61 9.96 -7.51
C LEU A 61 4.56 9.42 -8.95
N GLU A 62 5.36 8.39 -9.25
CA GLU A 62 5.41 7.71 -10.54
C GLU A 62 4.54 6.45 -10.57
N SER A 63 3.85 6.13 -9.48
CA SER A 63 3.02 4.95 -9.32
C SER A 63 1.53 5.31 -9.30
N ASP A 64 0.73 4.50 -9.95
CA ASP A 64 -0.73 4.66 -9.94
C ASP A 64 -1.37 4.05 -8.69
N ILE A 65 -0.82 2.93 -8.23
CA ILE A 65 -1.40 2.10 -7.18
C ILE A 65 -0.34 1.74 -6.15
N PHE A 66 -0.73 1.72 -4.89
CA PHE A 66 0.07 1.20 -3.78
C PHE A 66 -0.57 -0.07 -3.22
N LEU A 67 0.21 -1.17 -3.19
CA LEU A 67 -0.22 -2.47 -2.68
C LEU A 67 0.43 -2.76 -1.32
N PHE A 68 -0.35 -2.88 -0.27
CA PHE A 68 0.10 -3.33 1.04
C PHE A 68 -0.53 -4.67 1.40
N THR A 69 0.22 -5.76 1.26
CA THR A 69 -0.25 -7.14 1.54
C THR A 69 0.23 -7.65 2.90
N GLY A 70 0.24 -6.81 3.92
CA GLY A 70 0.63 -7.17 5.28
C GLY A 70 -0.21 -8.31 5.84
N VAL A 71 0.40 -9.14 6.67
CA VAL A 71 -0.26 -10.25 7.36
C VAL A 71 0.14 -10.26 8.83
N VAL A 72 -0.72 -10.82 9.66
CA VAL A 72 -0.36 -11.13 11.04
C VAL A 72 0.60 -12.32 11.03
N ALA A 73 1.76 -12.18 11.64
CA ALA A 73 2.74 -13.24 11.75
C ALA A 73 2.25 -14.38 12.67
N LYS A 74 2.86 -15.57 12.57
CA LYS A 74 2.45 -16.72 13.38
C LYS A 74 2.60 -16.50 14.89
N ASN A 75 3.52 -15.65 15.31
CA ASN A 75 3.74 -15.25 16.70
C ASN A 75 2.78 -14.14 17.17
N GLY A 76 1.82 -13.72 16.33
CA GLY A 76 0.88 -12.63 16.61
C GLY A 76 1.43 -11.23 16.31
N ASP A 77 2.68 -11.11 15.88
CA ASP A 77 3.28 -9.84 15.52
C ASP A 77 2.60 -9.24 14.28
N ARG A 78 2.30 -7.96 14.34
CA ARG A 78 1.59 -7.22 13.30
C ARG A 78 1.99 -5.75 13.34
N ASP A 79 1.99 -5.11 12.20
CA ASP A 79 2.12 -3.67 12.13
C ASP A 79 0.93 -2.98 12.82
N GLY A 80 1.18 -1.84 13.45
CA GLY A 80 0.15 -0.84 13.71
C GLY A 80 -0.28 -0.19 12.40
N ILE A 81 -0.49 1.11 12.35
CA ILE A 81 -0.71 1.83 11.09
C ILE A 81 0.63 1.93 10.34
N PRO A 82 0.81 1.26 9.19
CA PRO A 82 2.05 1.35 8.44
C PRO A 82 2.23 2.75 7.83
N ASN A 83 3.28 3.47 8.21
CA ASN A 83 3.54 4.84 7.75
C ASN A 83 3.60 4.99 6.23
N VAL A 84 3.98 3.93 5.53
CA VAL A 84 4.03 3.93 4.05
C VAL A 84 2.66 4.11 3.39
N ILE A 85 1.55 3.80 4.07
CA ILE A 85 0.20 3.98 3.53
C ILE A 85 -0.14 5.48 3.46
N PRO A 86 -0.08 6.27 4.55
CA PRO A 86 -0.27 7.73 4.47
C PRO A 86 0.71 8.41 3.51
N GLU A 87 1.95 7.95 3.42
CA GLU A 87 2.93 8.46 2.46
C GLU A 87 2.47 8.25 1.01
N ALA A 88 2.01 7.05 0.66
CA ALA A 88 1.46 6.74 -0.66
C ALA A 88 0.15 7.51 -0.94
N MET A 89 -0.76 7.61 0.03
CA MET A 89 -1.98 8.42 -0.06
C MET A 89 -1.67 9.88 -0.42
N SER A 90 -0.64 10.46 0.23
CA SER A 90 -0.24 11.86 0.02
C SER A 90 0.22 12.16 -1.40
N THR A 91 0.59 11.14 -2.17
CA THR A 91 1.04 11.27 -3.57
C THR A 91 -0.06 10.97 -4.58
N GLY A 92 -1.23 10.52 -4.12
CA GLY A 92 -2.38 10.21 -4.97
C GLY A 92 -2.35 8.81 -5.58
N CYS A 93 -1.60 7.87 -5.01
CA CYS A 93 -1.77 6.45 -5.33
C CYS A 93 -3.17 5.97 -4.95
N LEU A 94 -3.75 5.07 -5.74
CA LEU A 94 -4.86 4.26 -5.28
C LEU A 94 -4.36 3.28 -4.22
N ILE A 95 -5.03 3.24 -3.06
CA ILE A 95 -4.61 2.41 -1.94
C ILE A 95 -5.37 1.09 -1.94
N LEU A 96 -4.64 0.00 -2.10
CA LEU A 96 -5.14 -1.36 -1.90
C LEU A 96 -4.34 -1.96 -0.74
N ALA A 97 -4.96 -2.14 0.41
CA ALA A 97 -4.28 -2.61 1.61
C ALA A 97 -4.92 -3.85 2.20
N SER A 98 -4.13 -4.63 2.93
CA SER A 98 -4.63 -5.79 3.66
C SER A 98 -5.59 -5.36 4.77
N CYS A 99 -6.69 -6.09 4.93
CA CYS A 99 -7.60 -5.96 6.08
C CYS A 99 -6.98 -6.42 7.42
N ASN A 100 -5.77 -6.97 7.38
CA ASN A 100 -5.04 -7.40 8.56
C ASN A 100 -4.12 -6.29 9.08
N ALA A 101 -3.77 -6.38 10.35
CA ALA A 101 -2.97 -5.37 11.06
C ALA A 101 -3.67 -4.00 11.08
N GLY A 102 -3.04 -2.95 11.51
CA GLY A 102 -3.61 -1.60 11.53
C GLY A 102 -3.70 -0.91 10.15
N ALA A 103 -3.49 -1.63 9.05
CA ALA A 103 -3.45 -1.04 7.71
C ALA A 103 -4.79 -0.39 7.31
N SER A 104 -5.91 -1.03 7.65
CA SER A 104 -7.26 -0.51 7.38
C SER A 104 -7.63 0.72 8.21
N GLU A 105 -6.87 1.03 9.26
CA GLU A 105 -7.06 2.24 10.06
C GLU A 105 -6.45 3.49 9.41
N ALA A 106 -5.61 3.31 8.37
CA ALA A 106 -4.92 4.39 7.69
C ALA A 106 -5.82 5.16 6.70
N PHE A 107 -6.95 4.62 6.30
CA PHE A 107 -7.83 5.19 5.29
C PHE A 107 -9.29 4.88 5.58
N ILE A 108 -10.20 5.52 4.85
CA ILE A 108 -11.64 5.26 4.96
C ILE A 108 -12.02 4.28 3.84
N GLU A 109 -12.55 3.12 4.22
CA GLU A 109 -12.99 2.06 3.32
C GLU A 109 -13.94 2.58 2.25
N ASP A 110 -13.76 2.16 0.99
CA ASP A 110 -14.52 2.56 -0.20
C ASP A 110 -14.53 4.08 -0.50
N VAL A 111 -13.85 4.88 0.32
CA VAL A 111 -13.78 6.34 0.17
C VAL A 111 -12.40 6.82 -0.23
N SER A 112 -11.35 6.31 0.42
CA SER A 112 -9.96 6.70 0.18
C SER A 112 -9.02 5.52 -0.02
N GLY A 113 -9.53 4.28 -0.06
CA GLY A 113 -8.79 3.05 -0.31
C GLY A 113 -9.67 1.83 -0.13
N PHE A 114 -9.13 0.67 -0.44
CA PHE A 114 -9.79 -0.63 -0.30
C PHE A 114 -9.04 -1.53 0.67
N SER A 115 -9.79 -2.17 1.56
CA SER A 115 -9.29 -3.16 2.51
C SER A 115 -9.61 -4.57 2.02
N LEU A 116 -8.59 -5.36 1.72
CA LEU A 116 -8.72 -6.64 1.05
C LEU A 116 -8.08 -7.76 1.84
N ASN A 117 -8.65 -8.96 1.77
CA ASN A 117 -8.02 -10.15 2.33
C ASN A 117 -6.78 -10.52 1.49
N PRO A 118 -5.55 -10.52 2.05
CA PRO A 118 -4.35 -10.80 1.28
C PRO A 118 -4.29 -12.22 0.70
N LYS A 119 -5.12 -13.14 1.20
CA LYS A 119 -5.23 -14.52 0.68
C LYS A 119 -6.17 -14.64 -0.52
N ASP A 120 -7.07 -13.67 -0.69
CA ASP A 120 -8.01 -13.62 -1.81
C ASP A 120 -7.43 -12.81 -2.97
N THR A 121 -6.44 -13.38 -3.63
CA THR A 121 -5.73 -12.72 -4.74
C THR A 121 -6.65 -12.35 -5.91
N LYS A 122 -7.75 -13.07 -6.09
CA LYS A 122 -8.72 -12.79 -7.15
C LYS A 122 -9.38 -11.44 -6.98
N ASN A 123 -9.77 -11.09 -5.76
CA ASN A 123 -10.40 -9.80 -5.47
C ASN A 123 -9.42 -8.63 -5.75
N TRP A 124 -8.15 -8.79 -5.33
CA TRP A 124 -7.09 -7.82 -5.68
C TRP A 124 -6.95 -7.67 -7.19
N THR A 125 -6.88 -8.78 -7.90
CA THR A 125 -6.68 -8.77 -9.35
C THR A 125 -7.86 -8.15 -10.08
N SER A 126 -9.09 -8.41 -9.65
CA SER A 126 -10.29 -7.81 -10.26
C SER A 126 -10.33 -6.29 -10.11
N LEU A 127 -9.96 -5.74 -8.93
CA LEU A 127 -9.85 -4.29 -8.75
C LEU A 127 -8.72 -3.66 -9.59
N LEU A 128 -7.60 -4.37 -9.74
CA LEU A 128 -6.50 -3.90 -10.57
C LEU A 128 -6.86 -3.92 -12.07
N GLU A 129 -7.62 -4.89 -12.50
CA GLU A 129 -8.17 -5.01 -13.84
C GLU A 129 -9.19 -3.89 -14.12
N GLU A 130 -10.13 -3.64 -13.19
CA GLU A 130 -11.07 -2.52 -13.26
C GLU A 130 -10.35 -1.17 -13.33
N PHE A 131 -9.29 -0.98 -12.52
CA PHE A 131 -8.47 0.23 -12.62
C PHE A 131 -7.80 0.37 -13.97
N TRP A 132 -7.33 -0.72 -14.56
CA TRP A 132 -6.73 -0.71 -15.89
C TRP A 132 -7.75 -0.33 -16.98
N GLU A 133 -8.96 -0.87 -16.89
CA GLU A 133 -10.03 -0.62 -17.88
C GLU A 133 -10.59 0.79 -17.75
N GLU A 134 -10.85 1.26 -16.52
CA GLU A 134 -11.46 2.55 -16.25
C GLU A 134 -10.74 3.34 -15.14
N PRO A 135 -9.50 3.82 -15.33
CA PRO A 135 -8.74 4.52 -14.30
C PRO A 135 -9.43 5.82 -13.83
N GLY A 136 -10.32 6.38 -14.65
CA GLY A 136 -11.09 7.57 -14.35
C GLY A 136 -12.08 7.39 -13.19
N SER A 137 -12.64 6.18 -13.00
CA SER A 137 -13.60 5.88 -11.93
C SER A 137 -12.99 5.99 -10.52
N PHE A 138 -11.67 5.83 -10.41
CA PHE A 138 -10.93 5.91 -9.12
C PHE A 138 -10.38 7.31 -8.79
N GLN A 139 -10.56 8.31 -9.65
CA GLN A 139 -9.99 9.65 -9.44
C GLN A 139 -10.50 10.31 -8.16
N LEU A 140 -11.79 10.17 -7.85
CA LEU A 140 -12.37 10.75 -6.65
C LEU A 140 -11.79 10.10 -5.38
N MET A 141 -11.63 8.78 -5.38
CA MET A 141 -11.02 8.03 -4.27
C MET A 141 -9.57 8.47 -4.05
N ARG A 142 -8.77 8.56 -5.11
CA ARG A 142 -7.37 9.03 -5.06
C ARG A 142 -7.28 10.46 -4.50
N LYS A 143 -8.19 11.36 -4.90
CA LYS A 143 -8.27 12.72 -4.36
C LYS A 143 -8.62 12.71 -2.88
N ARG A 144 -9.60 11.94 -2.46
CA ARG A 144 -9.99 11.79 -1.05
C ARG A 144 -8.88 11.17 -0.20
N ALA A 145 -8.07 10.27 -0.77
CA ALA A 145 -6.88 9.74 -0.09
C ALA A 145 -5.88 10.85 0.24
N ILE A 146 -5.59 11.76 -0.70
CA ILE A 146 -4.72 12.91 -0.46
C ILE A 146 -5.30 13.81 0.64
N GLU A 147 -6.59 14.11 0.60
CA GLU A 147 -7.26 14.96 1.58
C GLU A 147 -7.23 14.32 2.98
N HIS A 148 -7.56 13.03 3.07
CA HIS A 148 -7.52 12.28 4.32
C HIS A 148 -6.09 12.21 4.91
N SER A 149 -5.07 11.94 4.08
CA SER A 149 -3.68 11.91 4.56
C SER A 149 -3.24 13.23 5.17
N LYS A 150 -3.66 14.37 4.60
CA LYS A 150 -3.37 15.70 5.14
C LYS A 150 -4.12 15.98 6.45
N GLN A 151 -5.33 15.49 6.59
CA GLN A 151 -6.14 15.75 7.79
C GLN A 151 -5.73 14.86 8.96
N ALA A 152 -5.50 13.57 8.71
CA ALA A 152 -5.29 12.58 9.75
C ALA A 152 -3.80 12.38 10.14
N PHE A 153 -2.87 12.65 9.20
CA PHE A 153 -1.44 12.33 9.37
C PHE A 153 -0.51 13.54 9.21
N ASP A 154 -1.04 14.77 9.13
CA ASP A 154 -0.19 15.96 9.15
C ASP A 154 0.46 16.13 10.53
N VAL A 155 1.77 16.31 10.56
CA VAL A 155 2.56 16.43 11.79
C VAL A 155 2.07 17.55 12.68
N LYS A 156 1.68 18.70 12.11
CA LYS A 156 1.20 19.86 12.88
C LYS A 156 -0.15 19.56 13.54
N SER A 157 -1.07 18.98 12.78
CA SER A 157 -2.40 18.59 13.29
C SER A 157 -2.29 17.54 14.37
N THR A 158 -1.45 16.52 14.17
CA THR A 158 -1.22 15.45 15.14
C THR A 158 -0.57 15.99 16.41
N ALA A 159 0.45 16.84 16.30
CA ALA A 159 1.11 17.48 17.45
C ALA A 159 0.13 18.36 18.24
N HIS A 160 -0.71 19.15 17.56
CA HIS A 160 -1.71 19.98 18.21
C HIS A 160 -2.73 19.14 18.99
N SER A 161 -3.26 18.08 18.37
CA SER A 161 -4.19 17.16 19.04
C SER A 161 -3.56 16.50 20.26
N PHE A 162 -2.30 16.08 20.16
CA PHE A 162 -1.56 15.49 21.28
C PHE A 162 -1.37 16.49 22.43
N CYS A 163 -0.96 17.73 22.15
CA CYS A 163 -0.85 18.79 23.15
C CYS A 163 -2.19 19.05 23.85
N SER A 164 -3.29 19.13 23.09
CA SER A 164 -4.62 19.36 23.64
C SER A 164 -5.06 18.25 24.61
N VAL A 165 -4.76 16.99 24.29
CA VAL A 165 -5.06 15.85 25.19
C VAL A 165 -4.22 15.92 26.46
N ILE A 166 -2.95 16.30 26.37
CA ILE A 166 -2.09 16.49 27.55
C ILE A 166 -2.63 17.63 28.44
N GLU A 167 -2.94 18.78 27.85
CA GLU A 167 -3.46 19.95 28.57
C GLU A 167 -4.77 19.63 29.32
N GLN A 168 -5.67 18.88 28.70
CA GLN A 168 -6.92 18.45 29.31
C GLN A 168 -6.72 17.51 30.52
N ASN A 169 -5.64 16.71 30.52
CA ASN A 169 -5.36 15.73 31.57
C ASN A 169 -4.43 16.24 32.66
N ILE A 170 -3.72 17.36 32.43
CA ILE A 170 -2.86 18.01 33.47
C ILE A 170 -3.68 18.96 34.36
N ASN A 171 -4.81 19.46 33.88
CA ASN A 171 -5.71 20.35 34.64
C ASN A 171 -6.77 19.58 35.48
N LEU A 172 -6.56 18.28 35.71
CA LEU A 172 -7.28 17.43 36.66
C LEU A 172 -6.42 17.20 37.92
#